data_53a2df769e57a92a338a1fb0a2f5b5cd
#
_entry.id   53a2df769e57a92a338a1fb0a2f5b5cd
#
_cell.length_a   1.000
_cell.length_b   1.000
_cell.length_c   1.000
_cell.angle_alpha   90.00
_cell.angle_beta   90.00
_cell.angle_gamma   90.00
#
_symmetry.space_group_name_H-M   'P 1'
#
loop_
_entity.id
_entity.type
_entity.pdbx_description
1 polymer ?
#
loop_
_entity_poly.entity_id
_entity_poly.type
_entity_poly.pdbx_seq_one_letter_code
_entity_poly.pdbx_strand_id
1 'polypeptide(L)'
;MSKNIEILETKTLGDWTCTRPIETYNEREIPNIMEYIDKDYFYTCLNEYGVGEVEITIDTLEGFMNDVEFNTLINWTEDDIKFIKTVEENLQYEPFVKIRVW
;
A
#
# COMPACT_ATOMS: atom_id res chain seq x y z
N MET A 1 -1.34 -16.86 -11.53
CA MET A 1 -1.24 -16.92 -10.05
C MET A 1 -1.59 -15.58 -9.44
N SER A 2 -2.29 -15.61 -8.33
CA SER A 2 -2.66 -14.40 -7.61
C SER A 2 -1.46 -13.85 -6.85
N LYS A 3 -1.35 -12.53 -6.81
CA LYS A 3 -0.34 -11.86 -5.99
C LYS A 3 -0.87 -11.68 -4.57
N ASN A 4 0.02 -11.62 -3.63
CA ASN A 4 -0.28 -11.29 -2.25
C ASN A 4 0.34 -9.92 -1.93
N ILE A 5 -0.34 -9.16 -1.10
CA ILE A 5 0.07 -7.84 -0.70
C ILE A 5 0.11 -7.78 0.83
N GLU A 6 1.22 -7.30 1.36
CA GLU A 6 1.44 -7.25 2.79
C GLU A 6 1.83 -5.85 3.22
N ILE A 7 1.12 -5.31 4.21
CA ILE A 7 1.46 -4.03 4.82
C ILE A 7 2.45 -4.31 5.94
N LEU A 8 3.58 -3.62 5.92
CA LEU A 8 4.64 -3.78 6.90
C LEU A 8 4.72 -2.59 7.83
N GLU A 9 4.68 -2.85 9.11
CA GLU A 9 4.99 -1.86 10.14
C GLU A 9 6.50 -1.78 10.28
N THR A 10 7.03 -0.57 10.27
CA THR A 10 8.46 -0.32 10.47
C THR A 10 8.66 0.27 11.86
N LYS A 11 9.52 -0.35 12.65
CA LYS A 11 9.89 0.18 13.98
C LYS A 11 11.39 0.38 14.03
N THR A 12 11.79 1.56 14.51
CA THR A 12 13.19 1.88 14.75
C THR A 12 13.45 1.81 16.26
N LEU A 13 14.38 0.94 16.66
CA LEU A 13 14.82 0.78 18.03
C LEU A 13 16.34 1.05 18.06
N GLY A 14 16.70 2.30 18.39
CA GLY A 14 18.10 2.72 18.33
C GLY A 14 18.63 2.65 16.91
N ASP A 15 19.68 1.85 16.67
CA ASP A 15 20.26 1.66 15.33
C ASP A 15 19.57 0.52 14.55
N TRP A 16 18.55 -0.08 15.13
CA TRP A 16 17.86 -1.22 14.53
C TRP A 16 16.56 -0.80 13.90
N THR A 17 16.35 -1.24 12.67
CA THR A 17 15.06 -1.09 11.98
C THR A 17 14.48 -2.48 11.79
N CYS A 18 13.28 -2.69 12.34
CA CYS A 18 12.54 -3.93 12.18
C CYS A 18 11.29 -3.70 11.37
N THR A 19 10.98 -4.62 10.47
CA THR A 19 9.70 -4.62 9.77
C THR A 19 8.89 -5.83 10.19
N ARG A 20 7.59 -5.64 10.34
CA ARG A 20 6.67 -6.70 10.75
C ARG A 20 5.39 -6.60 9.93
N PRO A 21 4.90 -7.71 9.38
CA PRO A 21 3.62 -7.68 8.68
C PRO A 21 2.48 -7.41 9.66
N ILE A 22 1.59 -6.49 9.29
CA ILE A 22 0.39 -6.20 10.07
C ILE A 22 -0.87 -6.71 9.40
N GLU A 23 -0.94 -6.63 8.09
CA GLU A 23 -2.09 -7.13 7.33
C GLU A 23 -1.60 -7.73 6.02
N THR A 24 -2.26 -8.79 5.58
CA THR A 24 -1.99 -9.46 4.31
C THR A 24 -3.29 -9.58 3.52
N TYR A 25 -3.22 -9.24 2.24
CA TYR A 25 -4.36 -9.33 1.33
C TYR A 25 -3.97 -10.10 0.09
N ASN A 26 -4.97 -10.72 -0.54
CA ASN A 26 -4.83 -11.23 -1.90
C ASN A 26 -5.22 -10.12 -2.89
N GLU A 27 -4.65 -10.09 -4.07
CA GLU A 27 -4.94 -9.06 -5.08
C GLU A 27 -6.43 -8.94 -5.43
N ARG A 28 -7.19 -10.02 -5.29
CA ARG A 28 -8.61 -10.03 -5.56
C ARG A 28 -9.44 -9.30 -4.51
N GLU A 29 -8.89 -9.18 -3.31
CA GLU A 29 -9.55 -8.50 -2.19
C GLU A 29 -9.41 -6.99 -2.28
N ILE A 30 -8.33 -6.53 -2.91
CA ILE A 30 -8.03 -5.10 -3.03
C ILE A 30 -7.77 -4.70 -4.50
N PRO A 31 -8.74 -4.92 -5.40
CA PRO A 31 -8.53 -4.71 -6.84
C PRO A 31 -8.18 -3.26 -7.21
N ASN A 32 -8.76 -2.29 -6.52
CA ASN A 32 -8.50 -0.88 -6.80
C ASN A 32 -7.11 -0.46 -6.36
N ILE A 33 -6.67 -0.93 -5.20
CA ILE A 33 -5.31 -0.69 -4.71
C ILE A 33 -4.29 -1.32 -5.65
N MET A 34 -4.53 -2.55 -6.09
CA MET A 34 -3.62 -3.23 -7.01
C MET A 34 -3.48 -2.51 -8.34
N GLU A 35 -4.56 -1.94 -8.85
CA GLU A 35 -4.51 -1.17 -10.09
C GLU A 35 -3.55 0.02 -9.97
N TYR A 36 -3.58 0.73 -8.85
CA TYR A 36 -2.69 1.87 -8.61
C TYR A 36 -1.25 1.44 -8.34
N ILE A 37 -1.04 0.31 -7.70
CA ILE A 37 0.29 -0.27 -7.51
C ILE A 37 0.88 -0.66 -8.87
N ASP A 38 0.13 -1.33 -9.72
CA ASP A 38 0.58 -1.78 -11.03
C ASP A 38 0.87 -0.63 -12.00
N LYS A 39 0.23 0.51 -11.82
CA LYS A 39 0.45 1.70 -12.63
C LYS A 39 1.58 2.60 -12.11
N ASP A 40 2.36 2.13 -11.16
CA ASP A 40 3.43 2.90 -10.51
C ASP A 40 2.96 4.22 -9.89
N TYR A 41 1.70 4.30 -9.50
CA TYR A 41 1.17 5.49 -8.86
C TYR A 41 1.89 5.78 -7.54
N PHE A 42 2.12 4.74 -6.77
CA PHE A 42 3.02 4.80 -5.63
C PHE A 42 4.45 4.58 -6.13
N TYR A 43 5.42 5.11 -5.42
CA TYR A 43 6.81 4.85 -5.76
C TYR A 43 7.09 3.35 -5.56
N THR A 44 7.32 2.65 -6.66
CA THR A 44 7.45 1.19 -6.63
C THR A 44 8.82 0.72 -7.08
N CYS A 45 9.30 -0.33 -6.44
CA CYS A 45 10.50 -1.06 -6.85
C CYS A 45 10.11 -2.48 -7.26
N LEU A 46 9.08 -2.59 -8.10
CA LEU A 46 8.62 -3.88 -8.59
C LEU A 46 9.46 -4.35 -9.77
N ASN A 47 9.72 -5.64 -9.82
CA ASN A 47 10.41 -6.24 -10.97
C ASN A 47 9.45 -6.45 -12.14
N GLU A 48 9.94 -7.06 -13.22
CA GLU A 48 9.14 -7.33 -14.42
C GLU A 48 7.92 -8.22 -14.18
N TYR A 49 7.90 -8.96 -13.08
CA TYR A 49 6.78 -9.82 -12.69
C TYR A 49 5.80 -9.10 -11.77
N GLY A 50 6.06 -7.83 -11.45
CA GLY A 50 5.23 -7.07 -10.52
C GLY A 50 5.41 -7.48 -9.06
N VAL A 51 6.58 -7.99 -8.71
CA VAL A 51 6.93 -8.44 -7.35
C VAL A 51 8.01 -7.53 -6.77
N GLY A 52 7.87 -7.15 -5.53
CA GLY A 52 8.85 -6.29 -4.86
C GLY A 52 8.23 -5.46 -3.75
N GLU A 53 8.78 -4.28 -3.53
CA GLU A 53 8.35 -3.39 -2.47
C GLU A 53 7.82 -2.07 -3.03
N VAL A 54 6.84 -1.52 -2.32
CA VAL A 54 6.23 -0.23 -2.62
C VAL A 54 6.31 0.61 -1.36
N GLU A 55 6.67 1.87 -1.51
CA GLU A 55 6.65 2.83 -0.40
C GLU A 55 5.52 3.83 -0.60
N ILE A 56 4.70 4.00 0.44
CA ILE A 56 3.61 4.96 0.44
C ILE A 56 3.93 6.04 1.46
N THR A 57 4.03 7.28 1.01
CA THR A 57 4.20 8.46 1.86
C THR A 57 2.86 9.18 1.99
N ILE A 58 2.78 10.15 2.90
CA ILE A 58 1.57 10.95 3.04
C ILE A 58 1.23 11.70 1.73
N ASP A 59 2.24 12.20 1.04
CA ASP A 59 2.05 12.92 -0.22
C ASP A 59 1.50 12.00 -1.33
N THR A 60 2.02 10.80 -1.46
CA THR A 60 1.53 9.84 -2.45
C THR A 60 0.13 9.35 -2.10
N LEU A 61 -0.16 9.17 -0.82
CA LEU A 61 -1.50 8.78 -0.38
C LEU A 61 -2.52 9.89 -0.66
N GLU A 62 -2.19 11.14 -0.37
CA GLU A 62 -3.05 12.27 -0.66
C GLU A 62 -3.32 12.42 -2.16
N GLY A 63 -2.29 12.28 -2.98
CA GLY A 63 -2.42 12.28 -4.43
C GLY A 63 -3.35 11.17 -4.93
N PHE A 64 -3.18 9.98 -4.40
CA PHE A 64 -4.05 8.85 -4.69
C PHE A 64 -5.51 9.12 -4.30
N MET A 65 -5.74 9.63 -3.11
CA MET A 65 -7.09 9.92 -2.61
C MET A 65 -7.77 11.00 -3.44
N ASN A 66 -7.04 12.04 -3.86
CA ASN A 66 -7.57 13.07 -4.74
C ASN A 66 -7.98 12.52 -6.10
N ASP A 67 -7.17 11.64 -6.66
CA ASP A 67 -7.46 10.99 -7.93
C ASP A 67 -8.70 10.11 -7.83
N VAL A 68 -8.87 9.43 -6.73
CA VAL A 68 -10.03 8.61 -6.42
C VAL A 68 -11.30 9.45 -6.35
N GLU A 69 -11.26 10.60 -5.70
CA GLU A 69 -12.41 11.50 -5.61
C GLU A 69 -12.85 12.03 -6.98
N PHE A 70 -11.88 12.26 -7.86
CA PHE A 70 -12.17 12.71 -9.21
C PHE A 70 -12.76 11.61 -10.07
N ASN A 71 -12.35 10.41 -9.85
CA ASN A 71 -12.78 9.28 -10.67
C ASN A 71 -13.99 8.56 -10.10
N THR A 72 -14.88 9.11 -9.45
CA THR A 72 -16.16 8.61 -8.88
C THR A 72 -16.60 7.17 -9.21
N LEU A 73 -15.73 6.39 -9.70
CA LEU A 73 -15.94 5.14 -10.29
C LEU A 73 -15.83 3.99 -9.39
N ILE A 74 -16.29 4.05 -8.22
CA ILE A 74 -15.50 3.16 -7.49
C ILE A 74 -16.33 2.19 -6.75
N ASN A 75 -16.29 1.00 -7.23
CA ASN A 75 -16.67 -0.18 -6.51
C ASN A 75 -15.54 -0.55 -5.53
N TRP A 76 -15.34 0.30 -4.54
CA TRP A 76 -14.37 0.03 -3.49
C TRP A 76 -14.85 -1.13 -2.64
N THR A 77 -14.00 -2.11 -2.45
CA THR A 77 -14.30 -3.22 -1.55
C THR A 77 -14.03 -2.78 -0.10
N GLU A 78 -14.58 -3.51 0.86
CA GLU A 78 -14.31 -3.26 2.27
C GLU A 78 -12.81 -3.40 2.56
N ASP A 79 -12.15 -4.33 1.91
CA ASP A 79 -10.71 -4.57 2.07
C ASP A 79 -9.87 -3.44 1.49
N ASP A 80 -10.27 -2.86 0.35
CA ASP A 80 -9.62 -1.66 -0.19
C ASP A 80 -9.66 -0.52 0.84
N ILE A 81 -10.81 -0.29 1.43
CA ILE A 81 -11.02 0.75 2.44
C ILE A 81 -10.18 0.48 3.69
N LYS A 82 -10.18 -0.76 4.14
CA LYS A 82 -9.40 -1.19 5.30
C LYS A 82 -7.90 -1.00 5.07
N PHE A 83 -7.43 -1.34 3.88
CA PHE A 83 -6.04 -1.12 3.47
C PHE A 83 -5.65 0.35 3.63
N ILE A 84 -6.45 1.25 3.06
CA ILE A 84 -6.19 2.69 3.12
C ILE A 84 -6.19 3.18 4.56
N LYS A 85 -7.15 2.75 5.39
CA LYS A 85 -7.20 3.15 6.80
C LYS A 85 -5.97 2.71 7.56
N THR A 86 -5.51 1.49 7.34
CA THR A 86 -4.31 0.97 7.99
C THR A 86 -3.07 1.78 7.59
N VAL A 87 -2.95 2.11 6.31
CA VAL A 87 -1.85 2.94 5.83
C VAL A 87 -1.91 4.34 6.44
N GLU A 88 -3.08 4.97 6.47
CA GLU A 88 -3.25 6.30 7.07
C GLU A 88 -2.85 6.31 8.55
N GLU A 89 -3.28 5.33 9.31
CA GLU A 89 -2.96 5.22 10.73
C GLU A 89 -1.46 5.12 10.96
N ASN A 90 -0.78 4.32 10.15
CA ASN A 90 0.67 4.16 10.28
C ASN A 90 1.44 5.43 9.87
N LEU A 91 0.94 6.16 8.87
CA LEU A 91 1.56 7.40 8.43
C LEU A 91 1.45 8.55 9.44
N GLN A 92 0.64 8.41 10.47
CA GLN A 92 0.61 9.38 11.58
C GLN A 92 1.87 9.31 12.45
N TYR A 93 2.55 8.17 12.43
CA TYR A 93 3.71 7.91 13.28
C TYR A 93 4.99 7.67 12.51
N GLU A 94 4.88 7.29 11.25
CA GLU A 94 6.00 6.89 10.41
C GLU A 94 6.04 7.73 9.13
N PRO A 95 7.24 8.03 8.59
CA PRO A 95 7.36 8.85 7.37
C PRO A 95 6.88 8.13 6.11
N PHE A 96 6.85 6.81 6.12
CA PHE A 96 6.33 6.00 5.02
C PHE A 96 5.85 4.64 5.53
N VAL A 97 5.02 4.01 4.71
CA VAL A 97 4.56 2.64 4.95
C VAL A 97 5.10 1.77 3.82
N LYS A 98 5.71 0.66 4.17
CA LYS A 98 6.25 -0.28 3.19
C LYS A 98 5.24 -1.37 2.89
N ILE A 99 5.04 -1.63 1.61
CA ILE A 99 4.15 -2.68 1.12
C ILE A 99 5.00 -3.69 0.37
N ARG A 100 4.81 -4.94 0.66
CA ARG A 100 5.47 -6.03 -0.08
C ARG A 100 4.45 -6.72 -0.97
N VAL A 101 4.84 -6.94 -2.22
CA VAL A 101 4.01 -7.66 -3.22
C VAL A 101 4.76 -8.90 -3.67
N TRP A 102 4.10 -10.04 -3.62
CA TRP A 102 4.71 -11.29 -4.10
C TRP A 102 3.70 -12.27 -4.69
#